data_c65cc397eb6a835862721fd09b9b0404
#
_entry.id   c65cc397eb6a835862721fd09b9b0404
#
_cell.length_a   1.000
_cell.length_b   1.000
_cell.length_c   1.000
_cell.angle_alpha   90.00
_cell.angle_beta   90.00
_cell.angle_gamma   90.00
#
_symmetry.space_group_name_H-M   'P 1'
#
loop_
_entity.id
_entity.type
_entity.pdbx_description
1 polymer ?
#
loop_
_entity_poly.entity_id
_entity_poly.type
_entity_poly.pdbx_seq_one_letter_code
_entity_poly.pdbx_strand_id
1 'polypeptide(L)'
;ETGKLFIVQARPETIQSSRTASELKTYRLKEAGTPILSGSAIGEAIASGTVCAIRDTADIERFVDGAILVTGMTDPDWVPIMKRAAGIITDHGGTTSHAAIVSRELGVPAIVGTGHGTEILHNGREVTLSCAEGDQGVVYDGILPFETSEVDLSNLPETNTAMMVNVASPSAAFHWWRLPTQGVGLARMEFII
;
A
#
# COMPACT_ATOMS: atom_id res chain seq x y z
N GLU A 1 8.31 -23.80 23.91
CA GLU A 1 8.61 -22.46 24.50
C GLU A 1 9.99 -22.49 25.16
N THR A 2 10.99 -22.71 24.31
CA THR A 2 12.40 -22.90 24.72
C THR A 2 13.21 -21.60 24.68
N GLY A 3 12.58 -20.44 24.38
CA GLY A 3 13.28 -19.16 24.18
C GLY A 3 14.15 -19.12 22.91
N LYS A 4 14.11 -20.14 22.05
CA LYS A 4 14.83 -20.13 20.77
C LYS A 4 13.96 -19.50 19.69
N LEU A 5 14.56 -18.59 18.92
CA LEU A 5 13.95 -18.02 17.74
C LEU A 5 14.23 -18.93 16.53
N PHE A 6 13.20 -19.17 15.73
CA PHE A 6 13.28 -19.95 14.51
C PHE A 6 12.74 -19.12 13.35
N ILE A 7 13.49 -19.07 12.25
CA ILE A 7 12.96 -18.52 10.99
C ILE A 7 12.13 -19.62 10.35
N VAL A 8 10.81 -19.45 10.35
CA VAL A 8 9.88 -20.43 9.76
C VAL A 8 9.61 -20.19 8.29
N GLN A 9 9.86 -18.96 7.80
CA GLN A 9 9.73 -18.63 6.38
C GLN A 9 10.54 -17.37 6.06
N ALA A 10 11.18 -17.36 4.90
CA ALA A 10 11.78 -16.18 4.30
C ALA A 10 11.34 -16.12 2.82
N ARG A 11 10.92 -14.94 2.35
CA ARG A 11 10.60 -14.70 0.94
C ARG A 11 11.40 -13.50 0.47
N PRO A 12 12.05 -13.56 -0.71
CA PRO A 12 12.66 -12.37 -1.29
C PRO A 12 11.55 -11.40 -1.72
N GLU A 13 11.69 -10.14 -1.40
CA GLU A 13 10.79 -9.08 -1.85
C GLU A 13 11.19 -8.69 -3.28
N THR A 14 10.50 -9.30 -4.26
CA THR A 14 10.94 -9.29 -5.66
C THR A 14 10.71 -7.97 -6.39
N ILE A 15 9.77 -7.13 -5.97
CA ILE A 15 9.46 -5.86 -6.67
C ILE A 15 10.15 -4.67 -6.03
N GLN A 16 10.27 -4.63 -4.71
CA GLN A 16 11.01 -3.54 -4.08
C GLN A 16 12.51 -3.65 -4.31
N SER A 17 13.06 -4.86 -4.44
CA SER A 17 14.47 -5.07 -4.77
C SER A 17 14.80 -4.77 -6.24
N SER A 18 13.82 -4.76 -7.14
CA SER A 18 13.99 -4.38 -8.55
C SER A 18 13.71 -2.91 -8.84
N ARG A 19 13.11 -2.16 -7.89
CA ARG A 19 13.05 -0.70 -7.97
C ARG A 19 14.45 -0.17 -7.69
N THR A 20 15.03 0.51 -8.65
CA THR A 20 16.28 1.26 -8.47
C THR A 20 16.11 2.15 -7.23
N ALA A 21 17.02 2.03 -6.27
CA ALA A 21 17.02 2.76 -5.00
C ALA A 21 17.12 4.30 -5.18
N SER A 22 17.12 4.78 -6.42
CA SER A 22 17.38 6.17 -6.81
C SER A 22 16.13 7.02 -7.00
N GLU A 23 14.92 6.47 -6.93
CA GLU A 23 13.69 7.26 -7.16
C GLU A 23 12.73 7.15 -5.99
N LEU A 24 12.37 8.28 -5.41
CA LEU A 24 11.29 8.40 -4.43
C LEU A 24 10.06 8.98 -5.12
N LYS A 25 8.97 8.20 -5.19
CA LYS A 25 7.67 8.66 -5.69
C LYS A 25 6.80 9.06 -4.53
N THR A 26 6.26 10.26 -4.58
CA THR A 26 5.27 10.75 -3.64
C THR A 26 3.97 11.08 -4.37
N TYR A 27 2.85 10.86 -3.71
CA TYR A 27 1.52 11.07 -4.27
C TYR A 27 0.77 12.09 -3.42
N ARG A 28 0.00 12.95 -4.06
CA ARG A 28 -0.81 13.95 -3.39
C ARG A 28 -2.11 14.21 -4.13
N LEU A 29 -3.24 14.15 -3.42
CA LEU A 29 -4.52 14.60 -3.95
C LEU A 29 -4.48 16.11 -4.22
N LYS A 30 -5.02 16.55 -5.36
CA LYS A 30 -5.10 17.97 -5.74
C LYS A 30 -6.28 18.68 -5.13
N GLU A 31 -7.30 17.93 -4.72
CA GLU A 31 -8.52 18.47 -4.13
C GLU A 31 -9.03 17.55 -3.00
N ALA A 32 -9.83 18.11 -2.14
CA ALA A 32 -10.47 17.36 -1.06
C ALA A 32 -11.59 16.47 -1.65
N GLY A 33 -11.54 15.17 -1.34
CA GLY A 33 -12.56 14.21 -1.72
C GLY A 33 -13.56 13.97 -0.60
N THR A 34 -14.71 13.36 -0.95
CA THR A 34 -15.66 12.86 0.04
C THR A 34 -15.25 11.45 0.46
N PRO A 35 -14.79 11.25 1.71
CA PRO A 35 -14.40 9.91 2.17
C PRO A 35 -15.63 9.03 2.34
N ILE A 36 -15.57 7.78 1.86
CA ILE A 36 -16.63 6.78 1.97
C ILE A 36 -16.23 5.58 2.82
N LEU A 37 -14.97 5.23 2.83
CA LEU A 37 -14.43 4.11 3.61
C LEU A 37 -13.02 4.41 4.07
N SER A 38 -12.58 3.75 5.14
CA SER A 38 -11.19 3.75 5.57
C SER A 38 -10.77 2.37 6.05
N GLY A 39 -9.47 2.14 6.07
CA GLY A 39 -8.85 0.90 6.54
C GLY A 39 -7.34 1.08 6.69
N SER A 40 -6.62 -0.01 6.84
CA SER A 40 -5.15 0.05 6.89
C SER A 40 -4.57 0.25 5.50
N ALA A 41 -3.72 1.25 5.32
CA ALA A 41 -3.02 1.53 4.07
C ALA A 41 -1.92 0.50 3.81
N ILE A 42 -1.85 0.02 2.57
CA ILE A 42 -0.78 -0.85 2.07
C ILE A 42 -0.15 -0.17 0.86
N GLY A 43 1.11 0.19 1.01
CA GLY A 43 1.80 1.04 0.04
C GLY A 43 1.58 2.53 0.32
N GLU A 44 1.92 3.38 -0.65
CA GLU A 44 1.93 4.85 -0.51
C GLU A 44 1.28 5.53 -1.71
N ALA A 45 0.80 4.75 -2.66
CA ALA A 45 0.26 5.27 -3.90
C ALA A 45 -1.22 5.63 -3.78
N ILE A 46 -1.64 6.47 -4.72
CA ILE A 46 -3.04 6.77 -4.99
C ILE A 46 -3.42 6.04 -6.27
N ALA A 47 -4.59 5.45 -6.31
CA ALA A 47 -5.16 4.85 -7.50
C ALA A 47 -6.63 5.22 -7.65
N SER A 48 -7.05 5.48 -8.88
CA SER A 48 -8.45 5.76 -9.21
C SER A 48 -8.93 4.75 -10.24
N GLY A 49 -10.20 4.40 -10.18
CA GLY A 49 -10.77 3.48 -11.14
C GLY A 49 -12.21 3.10 -10.82
N THR A 50 -12.75 2.29 -11.71
CA THR A 50 -14.08 1.72 -11.54
C THR A 50 -14.02 0.50 -10.63
N VAL A 51 -14.94 0.40 -9.69
CA VAL A 51 -15.07 -0.75 -8.79
C VAL A 51 -15.46 -2.00 -9.58
N CYS A 52 -14.71 -3.08 -9.33
CA CYS A 52 -15.06 -4.44 -9.71
C CYS A 52 -15.12 -5.32 -8.45
N ALA A 53 -16.32 -5.50 -7.93
CA ALA A 53 -16.57 -6.30 -6.74
C ALA A 53 -16.66 -7.79 -7.12
N ILE A 54 -15.72 -8.59 -6.63
CA ILE A 54 -15.65 -10.03 -6.82
C ILE A 54 -15.79 -10.68 -5.45
N ARG A 55 -16.77 -11.55 -5.28
CA ARG A 55 -17.04 -12.22 -4.00
C ARG A 55 -16.51 -13.65 -3.94
N ASP A 56 -16.36 -14.28 -5.09
CA ASP A 56 -15.94 -15.67 -5.22
C ASP A 56 -14.91 -15.82 -6.34
N THR A 57 -13.97 -16.73 -6.16
CA THR A 57 -12.96 -17.07 -7.17
C THR A 57 -13.56 -17.58 -8.48
N ALA A 58 -14.78 -18.14 -8.45
CA ALA A 58 -15.52 -18.53 -9.65
C ALA A 58 -15.86 -17.34 -10.57
N ASP A 59 -15.90 -16.12 -10.04
CA ASP A 59 -16.22 -14.89 -10.80
C ASP A 59 -14.97 -14.12 -11.27
N ILE A 60 -13.77 -14.64 -11.06
CA ILE A 60 -12.49 -13.96 -11.40
C ILE A 60 -12.43 -13.55 -12.87
N GLU A 61 -13.00 -14.33 -13.78
CA GLU A 61 -13.03 -14.02 -15.21
C GLU A 61 -13.78 -12.72 -15.54
N ARG A 62 -14.64 -12.26 -14.65
CA ARG A 62 -15.40 -11.00 -14.80
C ARG A 62 -14.60 -9.77 -14.43
N PHE A 63 -13.38 -9.95 -13.91
CA PHE A 63 -12.55 -8.83 -13.49
C PHE A 63 -12.01 -8.05 -14.70
N VAL A 64 -12.17 -6.74 -14.64
CA VAL A 64 -11.71 -5.80 -15.67
C VAL A 64 -10.34 -5.27 -15.32
N ASP A 65 -9.41 -5.30 -16.27
CA ASP A 65 -8.04 -4.79 -16.08
C ASP A 65 -8.04 -3.29 -15.73
N GLY A 66 -7.26 -2.93 -14.74
CA GLY A 66 -7.18 -1.55 -14.26
C GLY A 66 -8.34 -1.12 -13.35
N ALA A 67 -9.29 -2.02 -13.04
CA ALA A 67 -10.34 -1.74 -12.07
C ALA A 67 -9.83 -1.78 -10.63
N ILE A 68 -10.60 -1.21 -9.71
CA ILE A 68 -10.40 -1.36 -8.27
C ILE A 68 -11.07 -2.66 -7.82
N LEU A 69 -10.27 -3.62 -7.40
CA LEU A 69 -10.77 -4.89 -6.87
C LEU A 69 -11.35 -4.67 -5.47
N VAL A 70 -12.61 -5.08 -5.28
CA VAL A 70 -13.27 -5.06 -3.97
C VAL A 70 -13.73 -6.46 -3.62
N THR A 71 -13.29 -6.97 -2.47
CA THR A 71 -13.62 -8.32 -2.02
C THR A 71 -13.63 -8.43 -0.49
N GLY A 72 -14.23 -9.48 0.05
CA GLY A 72 -14.22 -9.74 1.49
C GLY A 72 -12.82 -10.03 2.03
N MET A 73 -12.09 -10.92 1.36
CA MET A 73 -10.71 -11.29 1.67
C MET A 73 -10.07 -11.94 0.45
N THR A 74 -8.75 -12.09 0.45
CA THR A 74 -8.02 -12.78 -0.62
C THR A 74 -7.25 -13.97 -0.08
N ASP A 75 -7.00 -14.93 -0.97
CA ASP A 75 -6.14 -16.08 -0.81
C ASP A 75 -5.23 -16.24 -2.05
N PRO A 76 -4.35 -17.25 -2.14
CA PRO A 76 -3.43 -17.40 -3.26
C PRO A 76 -4.09 -17.45 -4.65
N ASP A 77 -5.33 -17.91 -4.77
CA ASP A 77 -6.03 -18.01 -6.04
C ASP A 77 -6.42 -16.64 -6.62
N TRP A 78 -6.41 -15.59 -5.79
CA TRP A 78 -6.70 -14.21 -6.20
C TRP A 78 -5.52 -13.49 -6.86
N VAL A 79 -4.31 -14.02 -6.74
CA VAL A 79 -3.08 -13.36 -7.24
C VAL A 79 -3.17 -12.95 -8.71
N PRO A 80 -3.76 -13.75 -9.63
CA PRO A 80 -3.87 -13.36 -11.04
C PRO A 80 -4.64 -12.05 -11.26
N ILE A 81 -5.76 -11.82 -10.56
CA ILE A 81 -6.52 -10.57 -10.70
C ILE A 81 -5.92 -9.43 -9.89
N MET A 82 -5.30 -9.72 -8.76
CA MET A 82 -4.59 -8.70 -7.97
C MET A 82 -3.49 -8.03 -8.80
N LYS A 83 -2.81 -8.76 -9.70
CA LYS A 83 -1.80 -8.22 -10.63
C LYS A 83 -2.38 -7.26 -11.67
N ARG A 84 -3.66 -7.41 -12.01
CA ARG A 84 -4.38 -6.65 -13.03
C ARG A 84 -5.12 -5.46 -12.44
N ALA A 85 -5.28 -5.42 -11.11
CA ALA A 85 -5.98 -4.36 -10.39
C ALA A 85 -5.15 -3.07 -10.32
N ALA A 86 -5.80 -1.91 -10.47
CA ALA A 86 -5.20 -0.61 -10.17
C ALA A 86 -5.06 -0.38 -8.66
N GLY A 87 -5.96 -0.96 -7.88
CA GLY A 87 -5.95 -0.92 -6.43
C GLY A 87 -6.84 -2.02 -5.84
N ILE A 88 -6.68 -2.32 -4.56
CA ILE A 88 -7.35 -3.43 -3.89
C ILE A 88 -7.99 -2.92 -2.60
N ILE A 89 -9.23 -3.33 -2.35
CA ILE A 89 -9.97 -3.03 -1.13
C ILE A 89 -10.50 -4.34 -0.55
N THR A 90 -10.24 -4.61 0.73
CA THR A 90 -10.78 -5.80 1.40
C THR A 90 -11.52 -5.44 2.68
N ASP A 91 -12.61 -6.17 2.97
CA ASP A 91 -13.36 -5.99 4.21
C ASP A 91 -12.57 -6.50 5.42
N HIS A 92 -11.92 -7.64 5.24
CA HIS A 92 -11.19 -8.31 6.30
C HIS A 92 -9.69 -8.29 6.06
N GLY A 93 -8.95 -8.44 7.14
CA GLY A 93 -7.49 -8.50 7.13
C GLY A 93 -6.85 -7.27 7.75
N GLY A 94 -5.59 -7.41 8.08
CA GLY A 94 -4.73 -6.34 8.58
C GLY A 94 -3.45 -6.27 7.76
N THR A 95 -2.46 -5.53 8.25
CA THR A 95 -1.18 -5.28 7.58
C THR A 95 -0.33 -6.53 7.31
N THR A 96 -0.70 -7.66 7.91
CA THR A 96 -0.05 -8.98 7.71
C THR A 96 -0.93 -9.99 6.98
N SER A 97 -2.11 -9.59 6.50
CA SER A 97 -3.01 -10.46 5.71
C SER A 97 -2.42 -10.79 4.33
N HIS A 98 -2.95 -11.83 3.69
CA HIS A 98 -2.57 -12.21 2.33
C HIS A 98 -2.69 -11.04 1.35
N ALA A 99 -3.83 -10.31 1.38
CA ALA A 99 -4.03 -9.12 0.56
C ALA A 99 -2.90 -8.11 0.75
N ALA A 100 -2.53 -7.82 2.00
CA ALA A 100 -1.49 -6.85 2.33
C ALA A 100 -0.10 -7.29 1.86
N ILE A 101 0.26 -8.56 2.07
CA ILE A 101 1.57 -9.09 1.67
C ILE A 101 1.70 -9.06 0.15
N VAL A 102 0.72 -9.63 -0.56
CA VAL A 102 0.77 -9.71 -2.02
C VAL A 102 0.68 -8.33 -2.67
N SER A 103 -0.13 -7.41 -2.13
CA SER A 103 -0.19 -6.04 -2.66
C SER A 103 1.17 -5.33 -2.58
N ARG A 104 1.92 -5.50 -1.46
CA ARG A 104 3.30 -4.98 -1.36
C ARG A 104 4.23 -5.62 -2.39
N GLU A 105 4.16 -6.95 -2.55
CA GLU A 105 4.96 -7.68 -3.53
C GLU A 105 4.66 -7.25 -4.97
N LEU A 106 3.41 -6.94 -5.27
CA LEU A 106 2.96 -6.48 -6.60
C LEU A 106 3.18 -4.98 -6.82
N GLY A 107 3.38 -4.20 -5.76
CA GLY A 107 3.42 -2.75 -5.82
C GLY A 107 2.05 -2.11 -6.13
N VAL A 108 0.96 -2.82 -5.86
CA VAL A 108 -0.42 -2.35 -6.03
C VAL A 108 -0.91 -1.76 -4.71
N PRO A 109 -1.39 -0.51 -4.66
CA PRO A 109 -1.91 0.06 -3.43
C PRO A 109 -3.16 -0.69 -2.97
N ALA A 110 -3.25 -0.93 -1.66
CA ALA A 110 -4.44 -1.57 -1.11
C ALA A 110 -4.89 -0.95 0.21
N ILE A 111 -6.20 -1.03 0.46
CA ILE A 111 -6.80 -0.67 1.74
C ILE A 111 -7.47 -1.92 2.28
N VAL A 112 -6.97 -2.41 3.42
CA VAL A 112 -7.44 -3.66 4.02
C VAL A 112 -8.16 -3.41 5.34
N GLY A 113 -9.12 -4.27 5.68
CA GLY A 113 -9.85 -4.17 6.94
C GLY A 113 -10.88 -3.05 6.96
N THR A 114 -11.55 -2.79 5.84
CA THR A 114 -12.58 -1.74 5.75
C THR A 114 -13.89 -2.10 6.44
N GLY A 115 -14.11 -3.38 6.72
CA GLY A 115 -15.31 -3.93 7.37
C GLY A 115 -16.51 -4.08 6.45
N HIS A 116 -16.81 -3.08 5.61
CA HIS A 116 -18.05 -3.00 4.81
C HIS A 116 -17.82 -2.58 3.35
N GLY A 117 -16.62 -2.73 2.82
CA GLY A 117 -16.29 -2.33 1.45
C GLY A 117 -17.18 -3.01 0.41
N THR A 118 -17.41 -4.32 0.56
CA THR A 118 -18.25 -5.11 -0.36
C THR A 118 -19.76 -4.75 -0.28
N GLU A 119 -20.19 -4.11 0.79
CA GLU A 119 -21.56 -3.65 0.97
C GLU A 119 -21.79 -2.26 0.37
N ILE A 120 -20.79 -1.38 0.46
CA ILE A 120 -20.87 0.03 0.07
C ILE A 120 -20.44 0.26 -1.38
N LEU A 121 -19.40 -0.48 -1.83
CA LEU A 121 -18.79 -0.33 -3.13
C LEU A 121 -19.38 -1.33 -4.13
N HIS A 122 -20.24 -0.84 -5.01
CA HIS A 122 -20.90 -1.66 -6.03
C HIS A 122 -20.17 -1.56 -7.38
N ASN A 123 -20.31 -2.59 -8.20
CA ASN A 123 -19.74 -2.62 -9.55
C ASN A 123 -20.14 -1.38 -10.35
N GLY A 124 -19.15 -0.82 -11.05
CA GLY A 124 -19.35 0.37 -11.89
C GLY A 124 -19.24 1.71 -11.17
N ARG A 125 -19.15 1.73 -9.81
CA ARG A 125 -18.88 2.96 -9.08
C ARG A 125 -17.44 3.40 -9.30
N GLU A 126 -17.24 4.67 -9.56
CA GLU A 126 -15.92 5.27 -9.64
C GLU A 126 -15.43 5.69 -8.25
N VAL A 127 -14.20 5.35 -7.93
CA VAL A 127 -13.58 5.67 -6.64
C VAL A 127 -12.11 6.01 -6.79
N THR A 128 -11.60 6.73 -5.80
CA THR A 128 -10.16 6.95 -5.62
C THR A 128 -9.75 6.39 -4.28
N LEU A 129 -8.80 5.47 -4.26
CA LEU A 129 -8.17 4.99 -3.04
C LEU A 129 -6.84 5.72 -2.83
N SER A 130 -6.60 6.20 -1.62
CA SER A 130 -5.36 6.86 -1.21
C SER A 130 -4.70 6.10 -0.07
N CYS A 131 -3.45 5.71 -0.28
CA CYS A 131 -2.54 5.20 0.73
C CYS A 131 -1.43 6.23 1.05
N ALA A 132 -1.53 7.47 0.57
CA ALA A 132 -0.50 8.49 0.70
C ALA A 132 -0.57 9.26 2.04
N GLU A 133 -1.55 8.98 2.89
CA GLU A 133 -1.84 9.73 4.11
C GLU A 133 -1.33 9.03 5.38
N GLY A 134 -0.35 8.14 5.23
CA GLY A 134 0.25 7.37 6.33
C GLY A 134 -0.35 5.97 6.49
N ASP A 135 -0.52 5.51 7.73
CA ASP A 135 -0.96 4.13 8.00
C ASP A 135 -2.46 3.91 7.75
N GLN A 136 -3.23 4.99 7.64
CA GLN A 136 -4.66 4.94 7.32
C GLN A 136 -4.88 5.19 5.83
N GLY A 137 -5.47 4.22 5.15
CA GLY A 137 -5.95 4.37 3.79
C GLY A 137 -7.38 4.87 3.75
N VAL A 138 -7.68 5.71 2.76
CA VAL A 138 -9.02 6.30 2.59
C VAL A 138 -9.52 6.05 1.16
N VAL A 139 -10.77 5.64 1.03
CA VAL A 139 -11.47 5.55 -0.24
C VAL A 139 -12.38 6.75 -0.38
N TYR A 140 -12.23 7.48 -1.46
CA TYR A 140 -13.02 8.66 -1.80
C TYR A 140 -14.01 8.35 -2.93
N ASP A 141 -15.13 9.06 -2.95
CA ASP A 141 -16.13 8.98 -4.01
C ASP A 141 -15.60 9.66 -5.29
N GLY A 142 -15.79 9.01 -6.43
CA GLY A 142 -15.39 9.52 -7.74
C GLY A 142 -13.89 9.43 -8.04
N ILE A 143 -13.56 9.87 -9.26
CA ILE A 143 -12.19 9.96 -9.75
C ILE A 143 -11.62 11.33 -9.36
N LEU A 144 -10.74 11.34 -8.36
CA LEU A 144 -10.08 12.55 -7.91
C LEU A 144 -8.75 12.76 -8.64
N PRO A 145 -8.44 13.99 -9.06
CA PRO A 145 -7.14 14.32 -9.61
C PRO A 145 -6.07 14.26 -8.53
N PHE A 146 -4.95 13.61 -8.85
CA PHE A 146 -3.77 13.58 -7.99
C PHE A 146 -2.51 13.87 -8.79
N GLU A 147 -1.47 14.25 -8.11
CA GLU A 147 -0.14 14.44 -8.69
C GLU A 147 0.83 13.40 -8.15
N THR A 148 1.76 13.02 -9.00
CA THR A 148 2.89 12.17 -8.64
C THR A 148 4.15 12.99 -8.80
N SER A 149 4.93 13.12 -7.74
CA SER A 149 6.26 13.74 -7.78
C SER A 149 7.32 12.67 -7.66
N GLU A 150 8.32 12.74 -8.53
CA GLU A 150 9.48 11.85 -8.50
C GLU A 150 10.70 12.66 -8.08
N VAL A 151 11.39 12.19 -7.06
CA VAL A 151 12.67 12.77 -6.62
C VAL A 151 13.78 11.80 -6.97
N ASP A 152 14.69 12.23 -7.84
CA ASP A 152 15.91 11.48 -8.12
C ASP A 152 16.88 11.64 -6.96
N LEU A 153 17.14 10.54 -6.27
CA LEU A 153 18.06 10.50 -5.12
C LEU A 153 19.52 10.20 -5.54
N SER A 154 19.78 9.92 -6.81
CA SER A 154 21.11 9.51 -7.29
C SER A 154 22.12 10.67 -7.33
N ASN A 155 21.63 11.90 -7.43
CA ASN A 155 22.46 13.11 -7.60
C ASN A 155 22.36 14.09 -6.42
N LEU A 156 22.07 13.61 -5.23
CA LEU A 156 22.02 14.47 -4.05
C LEU A 156 23.43 14.94 -3.65
N PRO A 157 23.61 16.23 -3.33
CA PRO A 157 24.90 16.74 -2.92
C PRO A 157 25.35 16.11 -1.60
N GLU A 158 26.62 15.78 -1.50
CA GLU A 158 27.21 15.39 -0.22
C GLU A 158 27.15 16.55 0.77
N THR A 159 26.69 16.29 1.97
CA THR A 159 26.63 17.28 3.05
C THR A 159 27.72 17.03 4.08
N ASN A 160 28.28 18.13 4.62
CA ASN A 160 29.27 18.04 5.71
C ASN A 160 28.61 17.67 7.06
N THR A 161 27.29 17.63 7.12
CA THR A 161 26.51 17.29 8.30
C THR A 161 25.84 15.95 8.10
N ALA A 162 25.95 15.06 9.08
CA ALA A 162 25.29 13.78 9.06
C ALA A 162 23.75 13.94 9.04
N MET A 163 23.13 13.46 7.98
CA MET A 163 21.67 13.42 7.86
C MET A 163 21.16 12.13 8.48
N MET A 164 20.26 12.25 9.46
CA MET A 164 19.67 11.11 10.16
C MET A 164 18.16 11.21 10.18
N VAL A 165 17.47 10.07 10.17
CA VAL A 165 16.00 10.00 10.24
C VAL A 165 15.53 9.67 11.66
N ASN A 166 14.36 10.17 12.01
CA ASN A 166 13.64 9.75 13.21
C ASN A 166 12.62 8.69 12.81
N VAL A 167 12.66 7.54 13.49
CA VAL A 167 11.78 6.40 13.21
C VAL A 167 10.81 6.22 14.36
N ALA A 168 9.50 6.26 14.03
CA ALA A 168 8.41 6.07 14.99
C ALA A 168 7.63 4.77 14.76
N SER A 169 7.79 4.11 13.60
CA SER A 169 7.12 2.83 13.30
C SER A 169 7.99 1.98 12.37
N PRO A 170 7.79 0.66 12.34
CA PRO A 170 8.47 -0.21 11.38
C PRO A 170 8.17 0.16 9.92
N SER A 171 6.94 0.55 9.60
CA SER A 171 6.55 1.02 8.27
C SER A 171 7.33 2.26 7.85
N ALA A 172 7.50 3.24 8.75
CA ALA A 172 8.32 4.42 8.52
C ALA A 172 9.78 4.06 8.25
N ALA A 173 10.35 3.07 8.95
CA ALA A 173 11.71 2.60 8.70
C ALA A 173 11.88 2.06 7.28
N PHE A 174 10.92 1.27 6.80
CA PHE A 174 10.91 0.76 5.42
C PHE A 174 10.68 1.85 4.38
N HIS A 175 9.99 2.91 4.70
CA HIS A 175 9.81 4.06 3.81
C HIS A 175 11.11 4.86 3.67
N TRP A 176 11.78 5.13 4.78
CA TRP A 176 12.94 6.02 4.82
C TRP A 176 14.28 5.35 4.50
N TRP A 177 14.37 4.00 4.41
CA TRP A 177 15.64 3.30 4.15
C TRP A 177 16.28 3.69 2.80
N ARG A 178 15.47 4.19 1.85
CA ARG A 178 15.95 4.63 0.53
C ARG A 178 16.58 6.02 0.53
N LEU A 179 16.32 6.81 1.57
CA LEU A 179 16.93 8.12 1.68
C LEU A 179 18.43 7.98 1.92
N PRO A 180 19.26 8.86 1.34
CA PRO A 180 20.70 8.87 1.55
C PRO A 180 21.03 9.39 2.95
N THR A 181 20.55 8.70 3.97
CA THR A 181 20.77 9.02 5.36
C THR A 181 21.88 8.16 5.93
N GLN A 182 22.63 8.71 6.88
CA GLN A 182 23.77 8.06 7.52
C GLN A 182 23.35 7.24 8.76
N GLY A 183 22.06 7.18 9.04
CA GLY A 183 21.53 6.35 10.12
C GLY A 183 20.25 6.89 10.74
N VAL A 184 19.87 6.27 11.86
CA VAL A 184 18.72 6.65 12.67
C VAL A 184 19.18 7.56 13.80
N GLY A 185 18.66 8.79 13.87
CA GLY A 185 18.93 9.75 14.91
C GLY A 185 18.14 9.50 16.19
N LEU A 186 16.87 9.09 16.03
CA LEU A 186 15.98 8.74 17.14
C LEU A 186 15.02 7.64 16.72
N ALA A 187 14.97 6.54 17.50
CA ALA A 187 13.92 5.54 17.41
C ALA A 187 12.98 5.71 18.61
N ARG A 188 11.71 6.00 18.34
CA ARG A 188 10.68 6.12 19.38
C ARG A 188 10.08 4.74 19.67
N MET A 189 10.68 4.03 20.60
CA MET A 189 10.29 2.66 20.94
C MET A 189 8.86 2.55 21.46
N GLU A 190 8.35 3.60 22.09
CA GLU A 190 6.99 3.69 22.60
C GLU A 190 5.89 3.56 21.52
N PHE A 191 6.26 3.74 20.25
CA PHE A 191 5.35 3.55 19.11
C PHE A 191 5.65 2.27 18.29
N ILE A 192 6.67 1.50 18.69
CA ILE A 192 7.12 0.31 17.96
C ILE A 192 6.67 -0.98 18.67
N ILE A 193 6.33 -0.88 19.98
CA ILE A 193 5.96 -2.01 20.86
C ILE A 193 4.44 -2.14 20.94
#